data_dbf84b9c6b9668c42ae54dcfb15d4ea3
#
_entry.id   dbf84b9c6b9668c42ae54dcfb15d4ea3
#
_cell.length_a   1.000
_cell.length_b   1.000
_cell.length_c   1.000
_cell.angle_alpha   90.00
_cell.angle_beta   90.00
_cell.angle_gamma   90.00
#
_symmetry.space_group_name_H-M   'P 1'
#
loop_
_entity.id
_entity.type
_entity.pdbx_description
1 polymer ?
#
loop_
_entity_poly.entity_id
_entity_poly.type
_entity_poly.pdbx_seq_one_letter_code
_entity_poly.pdbx_strand_id
1 'polypeptide(L)'
;MTVLTPAELKAQSVAGQTNGLPKLVVNILVDQLRDDYLEAFMPLYGNDGFKRLFKDGRVYTQANYPMAHPDGASAAATLATGSSPSAHGIVSRKWLNRETLQPVFCVDDANFAGTGDTNDKTSPKFLGVSTVGDELKVASEGKSIVYAIAPSREIAVLSAGHAADGAVWIDDQTGNWCSTSYYGNLPAWAAVRNSYNGIAAQLKHEKWQPTSELVGNFSYYLSGGMKKPFSHAFKGDNRYVEFKTSGLVNQEITAAAKACIDGTMLGADAITDQLSVAFYAGRFKHQQGESTLMELQDTYVRLDHALADLIKAVEHKVGEKNALFVLTSTGYTDEANIDLTKYRI
;
A
#
# COMPACT_ATOMS: atom_id res chain seq x y z
N MET A 1 22.34 33.69 -18.80
CA MET A 1 21.89 33.33 -17.47
C MET A 1 20.66 34.15 -17.17
N THR A 2 19.48 33.67 -17.59
CA THR A 2 18.22 34.43 -17.49
C THR A 2 17.52 33.90 -16.24
N VAL A 3 17.44 34.71 -15.21
CA VAL A 3 16.71 34.46 -13.99
C VAL A 3 15.23 34.51 -14.32
N LEU A 4 14.55 33.39 -14.29
CA LEU A 4 13.09 33.33 -14.36
C LEU A 4 12.53 33.84 -13.04
N THR A 5 11.88 35.00 -13.07
CA THR A 5 11.03 35.51 -11.99
C THR A 5 9.87 34.55 -11.75
N PRO A 6 9.42 34.36 -10.49
CA PRO A 6 8.25 33.56 -10.21
C PRO A 6 7.03 34.21 -10.86
N ALA A 7 6.65 33.70 -12.03
CA ALA A 7 5.41 34.07 -12.65
C ALA A 7 4.25 33.61 -11.76
N GLU A 8 3.40 34.54 -11.42
CA GLU A 8 2.14 34.40 -10.71
C GLU A 8 1.40 33.11 -11.16
N LEU A 9 1.44 32.09 -10.36
CA LEU A 9 0.46 31.00 -10.37
C LEU A 9 -0.85 31.63 -9.84
N LYS A 10 -1.57 32.27 -10.74
CA LYS A 10 -3.00 32.53 -10.51
C LYS A 10 -3.66 31.17 -10.40
N ALA A 11 -4.08 30.82 -9.19
CA ALA A 11 -5.07 29.78 -9.01
C ALA A 11 -6.30 30.17 -9.86
N GLN A 12 -6.41 29.60 -11.04
CA GLN A 12 -7.65 29.67 -11.80
C GLN A 12 -8.65 28.84 -11.00
N SER A 13 -9.68 29.51 -10.48
CA SER A 13 -10.85 28.87 -9.94
C SER A 13 -11.41 27.93 -11.00
N VAL A 14 -11.23 26.62 -10.80
CA VAL A 14 -11.81 25.56 -11.64
C VAL A 14 -13.28 25.38 -11.22
N ALA A 15 -14.05 26.45 -11.29
CA ALA A 15 -15.50 26.37 -11.28
C ALA A 15 -15.94 26.19 -12.74
N GLY A 16 -16.17 24.93 -13.17
CA GLY A 16 -16.96 24.66 -14.35
C GLY A 16 -16.36 23.89 -15.52
N GLN A 17 -15.16 23.28 -15.43
CA GLN A 17 -14.68 22.36 -16.48
C GLN A 17 -14.14 21.07 -15.87
N THR A 18 -15.02 20.11 -15.57
CA THR A 18 -14.67 18.75 -15.16
C THR A 18 -14.43 17.80 -16.35
N ASN A 19 -14.40 18.28 -17.55
CA ASN A 19 -14.16 17.45 -18.73
C ASN A 19 -12.68 17.06 -18.83
N GLY A 20 -12.34 15.88 -18.34
CA GLY A 20 -11.02 15.25 -18.47
C GLY A 20 -10.28 14.94 -17.16
N LEU A 21 -10.79 15.31 -15.99
CA LEU A 21 -10.22 14.90 -14.70
C LEU A 21 -10.78 13.54 -14.28
N PRO A 22 -9.96 12.66 -13.67
CA PRO A 22 -10.46 11.41 -13.12
C PRO A 22 -11.41 11.68 -11.94
N LYS A 23 -12.45 10.87 -11.80
CA LYS A 23 -13.32 10.88 -10.61
C LYS A 23 -12.63 10.24 -9.41
N LEU A 24 -11.76 9.26 -9.66
CA LEU A 24 -11.02 8.56 -8.62
C LEU A 24 -9.57 8.36 -9.02
N VAL A 25 -8.66 8.85 -8.20
CA VAL A 25 -7.23 8.55 -8.25
C VAL A 25 -6.94 7.45 -7.26
N VAL A 26 -6.39 6.34 -7.74
CA VAL A 26 -5.96 5.22 -6.89
C VAL A 26 -4.44 5.17 -6.84
N ASN A 27 -3.88 5.55 -5.70
CA ASN A 27 -2.45 5.44 -5.43
C ASN A 27 -2.16 4.05 -4.88
N ILE A 28 -1.46 3.23 -5.64
CA ILE A 28 -1.06 1.87 -5.28
C ILE A 28 0.39 1.90 -4.83
N LEU A 29 0.61 1.75 -3.53
CA LEU A 29 1.93 1.60 -2.95
C LEU A 29 2.22 0.12 -2.78
N VAL A 30 3.35 -0.35 -3.28
CA VAL A 30 3.74 -1.74 -3.05
C VAL A 30 5.01 -1.76 -2.21
N ASP A 31 4.87 -2.15 -0.95
CA ASP A 31 5.99 -2.25 -0.02
C ASP A 31 6.92 -3.38 -0.40
N GLN A 32 8.23 -3.11 -0.49
CA GLN A 32 9.29 -4.06 -0.85
C GLN A 32 9.21 -4.59 -2.30
N LEU A 33 8.54 -3.89 -3.23
CA LEU A 33 8.50 -4.30 -4.63
C LEU A 33 9.86 -4.09 -5.30
N ARG A 34 10.37 -5.13 -5.97
CA ARG A 34 11.58 -5.12 -6.77
C ARG A 34 11.23 -5.30 -8.26
N ASP A 35 11.87 -4.51 -9.09
CA ASP A 35 11.68 -4.53 -10.55
C ASP A 35 12.22 -5.82 -11.18
N ASP A 36 13.35 -6.34 -10.68
CA ASP A 36 13.93 -7.60 -11.15
C ASP A 36 13.00 -8.81 -10.88
N TYR A 37 12.30 -8.84 -9.74
CA TYR A 37 11.30 -9.87 -9.46
C TYR A 37 10.04 -9.71 -10.32
N LEU A 38 9.63 -8.46 -10.59
CA LEU A 38 8.53 -8.20 -11.51
C LEU A 38 8.82 -8.79 -12.89
N GLU A 39 10.01 -8.55 -13.42
CA GLU A 39 10.44 -9.10 -14.72
C GLU A 39 10.55 -10.62 -14.68
N ALA A 40 11.19 -11.18 -13.65
CA ALA A 40 11.41 -12.62 -13.52
C ALA A 40 10.11 -13.42 -13.46
N PHE A 41 9.09 -12.90 -12.75
CA PHE A 41 7.83 -13.62 -12.56
C PHE A 41 6.75 -13.23 -13.57
N MET A 42 7.06 -12.36 -14.55
CA MET A 42 6.14 -11.92 -15.61
C MET A 42 5.39 -13.06 -16.32
N PRO A 43 6.04 -14.21 -16.64
CA PRO A 43 5.33 -15.34 -17.28
C PRO A 43 4.18 -15.91 -16.47
N LEU A 44 4.20 -15.76 -15.14
CA LEU A 44 3.18 -16.29 -14.23
C LEU A 44 1.98 -15.35 -14.02
N TYR A 45 2.09 -14.10 -14.46
CA TYR A 45 1.03 -13.11 -14.27
C TYR A 45 -0.11 -13.29 -15.27
N GLY A 46 -1.31 -12.93 -14.80
CA GLY A 46 -2.48 -12.76 -15.66
C GLY A 46 -2.35 -11.56 -16.61
N ASN A 47 -3.40 -11.30 -17.38
CA ASN A 47 -3.38 -10.18 -18.32
C ASN A 47 -3.88 -8.85 -17.73
N ASP A 48 -4.58 -8.90 -16.59
CA ASP A 48 -5.39 -7.78 -16.08
C ASP A 48 -4.73 -7.05 -14.88
N GLY A 49 -3.61 -7.58 -14.35
CA GLY A 49 -2.81 -6.99 -13.28
C GLY A 49 -1.61 -6.22 -13.81
N PHE A 50 -0.39 -6.65 -13.46
CA PHE A 50 0.85 -5.98 -13.87
C PHE A 50 0.98 -5.83 -15.37
N LYS A 51 0.67 -6.88 -16.16
CA LYS A 51 0.77 -6.81 -17.62
C LYS A 51 -0.10 -5.73 -18.21
N ARG A 52 -1.30 -5.51 -17.68
CA ARG A 52 -2.18 -4.43 -18.10
C ARG A 52 -1.59 -3.07 -17.77
N LEU A 53 -1.09 -2.87 -16.55
CA LEU A 53 -0.46 -1.62 -16.13
C LEU A 53 0.75 -1.27 -17.00
N PHE A 54 1.57 -2.26 -17.38
CA PHE A 54 2.70 -2.05 -18.28
C PHE A 54 2.28 -1.74 -19.72
N LYS A 55 1.23 -2.40 -20.21
CA LYS A 55 0.77 -2.25 -21.60
C LYS A 55 0.03 -0.94 -21.84
N ASP A 56 -0.88 -0.60 -20.92
CA ASP A 56 -1.81 0.52 -21.10
C ASP A 56 -1.35 1.78 -20.35
N GLY A 57 -0.41 1.65 -19.43
CA GLY A 57 0.13 2.72 -18.61
C GLY A 57 1.40 3.36 -19.16
N ARG A 58 1.84 4.41 -18.49
CA ARG A 58 3.15 5.04 -18.71
C ARG A 58 4.14 4.57 -17.66
N VAL A 59 5.22 3.89 -18.08
CA VAL A 59 6.25 3.35 -17.20
C VAL A 59 7.42 4.34 -17.10
N TYR A 60 7.82 4.67 -15.88
CA TYR A 60 9.00 5.48 -15.57
C TYR A 60 10.12 4.56 -15.08
N THR A 61 11.09 4.28 -15.93
CA THR A 61 12.17 3.31 -15.67
C THR A 61 13.32 3.86 -14.82
N GLN A 62 13.33 5.15 -14.53
CA GLN A 62 14.40 5.83 -13.77
C GLN A 62 13.84 6.67 -12.63
N ALA A 63 12.80 6.17 -11.96
CA ALA A 63 12.26 6.80 -10.76
C ALA A 63 13.11 6.42 -9.56
N ASN A 64 13.72 7.40 -8.89
CA ASN A 64 14.58 7.19 -7.73
C ASN A 64 14.11 8.03 -6.55
N TYR A 65 14.25 7.48 -5.35
CA TYR A 65 14.03 8.23 -4.12
C TYR A 65 15.16 9.25 -3.90
N PRO A 66 14.85 10.45 -3.35
CA PRO A 66 15.86 11.45 -2.98
C PRO A 66 16.59 11.10 -1.68
N MET A 67 16.68 9.82 -1.32
CA MET A 67 17.30 9.31 -0.12
C MET A 67 17.98 7.95 -0.37
N ALA A 68 19.09 7.69 0.36
CA ALA A 68 19.90 6.50 0.14
C ALA A 68 19.23 5.20 0.61
N HIS A 69 18.49 5.25 1.72
CA HIS A 69 17.89 4.08 2.35
C HIS A 69 16.44 4.39 2.76
N PRO A 70 15.48 4.34 1.80
CA PRO A 70 14.06 4.45 2.14
C PRO A 70 13.61 3.23 2.95
N ASP A 71 12.80 3.47 3.97
CA ASP A 71 11.96 2.45 4.59
C ASP A 71 10.49 2.70 4.22
N GLY A 72 9.60 1.77 4.54
CA GLY A 72 8.18 1.91 4.17
C GLY A 72 7.54 3.21 4.65
N ALA A 73 7.95 3.74 5.81
CA ALA A 73 7.41 4.99 6.35
C ALA A 73 7.92 6.22 5.61
N SER A 74 9.24 6.37 5.49
CA SER A 74 9.85 7.50 4.79
C SER A 74 9.49 7.52 3.31
N ALA A 75 9.37 6.34 2.69
CA ALA A 75 8.92 6.22 1.31
C ALA A 75 7.46 6.61 1.14
N ALA A 76 6.54 6.12 2.00
CA ALA A 76 5.13 6.50 1.96
C ALA A 76 4.94 8.01 2.13
N ALA A 77 5.65 8.64 3.10
CA ALA A 77 5.63 10.08 3.27
C ALA A 77 6.15 10.83 2.04
N THR A 78 7.27 10.37 1.45
CA THR A 78 7.83 10.97 0.23
C THR A 78 6.85 10.88 -0.95
N LEU A 79 6.22 9.73 -1.16
CA LEU A 79 5.25 9.52 -2.24
C LEU A 79 3.97 10.34 -2.03
N ALA A 80 3.48 10.41 -0.79
CA ALA A 80 2.26 11.15 -0.48
C ALA A 80 2.44 12.67 -0.57
N THR A 81 3.64 13.18 -0.27
CA THR A 81 3.92 14.64 -0.20
C THR A 81 4.68 15.18 -1.41
N GLY A 82 5.30 14.30 -2.21
CA GLY A 82 6.21 14.72 -3.29
C GLY A 82 7.48 15.42 -2.78
N SER A 83 7.82 15.30 -1.49
CA SER A 83 8.95 15.98 -0.87
C SER A 83 9.93 15.01 -0.20
N SER A 84 11.14 15.51 0.14
CA SER A 84 12.19 14.70 0.78
C SER A 84 12.01 14.61 2.30
N PRO A 85 12.63 13.63 2.98
CA PRO A 85 12.60 13.51 4.44
C PRO A 85 13.04 14.76 5.20
N SER A 86 13.93 15.57 4.62
CA SER A 86 14.34 16.85 5.21
C SER A 86 13.23 17.91 5.22
N ALA A 87 12.25 17.79 4.31
CA ALA A 87 11.10 18.68 4.25
C ALA A 87 9.89 18.11 5.01
N HIS A 88 9.53 16.84 4.76
CA HIS A 88 8.35 16.24 5.41
C HIS A 88 8.61 15.70 6.83
N GLY A 89 9.87 15.62 7.30
CA GLY A 89 10.20 15.26 8.68
C GLY A 89 10.22 13.75 9.00
N ILE A 90 9.73 12.87 8.13
CA ILE A 90 9.69 11.43 8.36
C ILE A 90 10.97 10.78 7.80
N VAL A 91 11.96 10.60 8.65
CA VAL A 91 13.27 10.04 8.26
C VAL A 91 13.31 8.52 8.25
N SER A 92 12.46 7.88 9.05
CA SER A 92 12.26 6.43 9.12
C SER A 92 11.01 6.09 9.93
N ARG A 93 10.65 4.78 9.99
CA ARG A 93 9.57 4.29 10.84
C ARG A 93 9.75 4.65 12.32
N LYS A 94 11.00 4.67 12.78
CA LYS A 94 11.36 4.87 14.18
C LYS A 94 12.69 5.60 14.31
N TRP A 95 12.78 6.57 15.21
CA TRP A 95 14.02 7.25 15.54
C TRP A 95 14.17 7.46 17.06
N LEU A 96 15.34 7.83 17.50
CA LEU A 96 15.62 8.18 18.89
C LEU A 96 15.33 9.67 19.10
N ASN A 97 14.47 10.01 20.06
CA ASN A 97 14.34 11.37 20.53
C ASN A 97 15.60 11.75 21.32
N ARG A 98 16.29 12.81 20.88
CA ARG A 98 17.59 13.21 21.45
C ARG A 98 17.49 13.79 22.85
N GLU A 99 16.33 14.32 23.24
CA GLU A 99 16.10 14.92 24.55
C GLU A 99 15.74 13.85 25.59
N THR A 100 14.85 12.96 25.24
CA THR A 100 14.34 11.93 26.16
C THR A 100 15.12 10.62 26.09
N LEU A 101 15.95 10.41 25.06
CA LEU A 101 16.65 9.16 24.73
C LEU A 101 15.70 7.96 24.58
N GLN A 102 14.43 8.24 24.28
CA GLN A 102 13.42 7.22 24.04
C GLN A 102 13.13 7.07 22.55
N PRO A 103 12.83 5.85 22.11
CA PRO A 103 12.37 5.63 20.73
C PRO A 103 11.01 6.28 20.49
N VAL A 104 10.88 6.91 19.33
CA VAL A 104 9.63 7.50 18.85
C VAL A 104 9.26 6.84 17.52
N PHE A 105 8.05 6.37 17.37
CA PHE A 105 7.52 5.94 16.08
C PHE A 105 6.94 7.13 15.33
N CYS A 106 7.10 7.10 14.01
CA CYS A 106 6.80 8.23 13.12
C CYS A 106 5.33 8.69 13.12
N VAL A 107 4.42 7.90 13.68
CA VAL A 107 2.99 8.20 13.75
C VAL A 107 2.42 8.10 15.17
N ASP A 108 3.27 7.95 16.20
CA ASP A 108 2.81 7.91 17.58
C ASP A 108 2.29 9.28 18.04
N ASP A 109 1.07 9.31 18.58
CA ASP A 109 0.49 10.48 19.19
C ASP A 109 -0.45 10.12 20.33
N ALA A 110 -0.04 10.41 21.56
CA ALA A 110 -0.78 10.11 22.77
C ALA A 110 -2.14 10.83 22.88
N ASN A 111 -2.37 11.87 22.06
CA ASN A 111 -3.60 12.67 22.09
C ASN A 111 -4.79 11.98 21.38
N PHE A 112 -4.51 10.97 20.53
CA PHE A 112 -5.56 10.31 19.75
C PHE A 112 -5.59 8.82 20.08
N ALA A 113 -6.75 8.34 20.50
CA ALA A 113 -6.97 6.94 20.81
C ALA A 113 -7.19 6.11 19.55
N GLY A 114 -6.84 4.82 19.61
CA GLY A 114 -7.18 3.85 18.56
C GLY A 114 -8.69 3.61 18.49
N THR A 115 -9.18 3.27 17.30
CA THR A 115 -10.55 2.85 17.04
C THR A 115 -10.55 1.51 16.31
N GLY A 116 -11.49 0.60 16.60
CA GLY A 116 -11.52 -0.73 15.99
C GLY A 116 -10.70 -1.78 16.75
N ASP A 117 -10.68 -1.72 18.09
CA ASP A 117 -10.01 -2.70 18.96
C ASP A 117 -8.48 -2.73 18.78
N THR A 118 -7.89 -1.55 18.89
CA THR A 118 -6.43 -1.34 18.91
C THR A 118 -6.04 -0.43 20.06
N ASN A 119 -4.85 -0.65 20.60
CA ASN A 119 -4.22 0.22 21.58
C ASN A 119 -3.32 1.30 20.96
N ASP A 120 -3.20 1.32 19.66
CA ASP A 120 -2.39 2.29 18.94
C ASP A 120 -2.92 3.72 19.15
N LYS A 121 -2.01 4.62 19.53
CA LYS A 121 -2.29 6.06 19.68
C LYS A 121 -1.57 6.79 18.55
N THR A 122 -2.32 7.36 17.61
CA THR A 122 -1.78 7.62 16.28
C THR A 122 -2.33 8.89 15.66
N SER A 123 -1.44 9.69 15.04
CA SER A 123 -1.78 10.77 14.12
C SER A 123 -0.62 11.07 13.15
N PRO A 124 -0.82 11.85 12.09
CA PRO A 124 0.25 12.30 11.21
C PRO A 124 1.07 13.49 11.76
N LYS A 125 1.09 13.75 13.04
CA LYS A 125 1.67 14.97 13.65
C LYS A 125 3.13 15.26 13.29
N PHE A 126 3.92 14.23 12.98
CA PHE A 126 5.32 14.39 12.59
C PHE A 126 5.50 14.65 11.08
N LEU A 127 4.45 14.53 10.29
CA LEU A 127 4.46 14.88 8.88
C LEU A 127 4.37 16.41 8.75
N GLY A 128 5.49 17.04 8.39
CA GLY A 128 5.65 18.49 8.43
C GLY A 128 5.10 19.25 7.22
N VAL A 129 4.58 18.55 6.20
CA VAL A 129 4.03 19.13 4.97
C VAL A 129 2.75 18.42 4.56
N SER A 130 1.92 19.10 3.77
CA SER A 130 0.68 18.52 3.24
C SER A 130 0.94 17.39 2.25
N THR A 131 0.03 16.44 2.19
CA THR A 131 0.00 15.39 1.17
C THR A 131 -0.77 15.86 -0.07
N VAL A 132 -0.65 15.12 -1.18
CA VAL A 132 -1.51 15.32 -2.36
C VAL A 132 -2.99 15.22 -1.99
N GLY A 133 -3.36 14.33 -1.06
CA GLY A 133 -4.73 14.21 -0.55
C GLY A 133 -5.19 15.44 0.23
N ASP A 134 -4.30 16.02 1.04
CA ASP A 134 -4.58 17.28 1.77
C ASP A 134 -4.81 18.44 0.79
N GLU A 135 -3.94 18.58 -0.22
CA GLU A 135 -4.08 19.60 -1.26
C GLU A 135 -5.35 19.40 -2.10
N LEU A 136 -5.73 18.15 -2.37
CA LEU A 136 -6.97 17.83 -3.06
C LEU A 136 -8.19 18.27 -2.25
N LYS A 137 -8.17 18.07 -0.93
CA LYS A 137 -9.18 18.58 0.00
C LYS A 137 -9.26 20.12 -0.04
N VAL A 138 -8.12 20.81 -0.03
CA VAL A 138 -8.06 22.26 -0.13
C VAL A 138 -8.65 22.74 -1.46
N ALA A 139 -8.20 22.15 -2.58
CA ALA A 139 -8.64 22.52 -3.92
C ALA A 139 -10.13 22.30 -4.16
N SER A 140 -10.71 21.29 -3.50
CA SER A 140 -12.15 20.95 -3.59
C SER A 140 -13.01 21.61 -2.51
N GLU A 141 -12.44 22.49 -1.71
CA GLU A 141 -13.15 23.10 -0.57
C GLU A 141 -13.70 22.05 0.43
N GLY A 142 -12.92 20.97 0.65
CA GLY A 142 -13.25 19.86 1.53
C GLY A 142 -14.20 18.80 0.95
N LYS A 143 -14.57 18.90 -0.33
CA LYS A 143 -15.57 18.00 -0.94
C LYS A 143 -14.98 16.67 -1.40
N SER A 144 -13.69 16.65 -1.77
CA SER A 144 -13.01 15.39 -2.14
C SER A 144 -13.01 14.41 -0.98
N ILE A 145 -13.17 13.13 -1.30
CA ILE A 145 -13.08 12.04 -0.32
C ILE A 145 -11.68 11.41 -0.43
N VAL A 146 -10.99 11.26 0.71
CA VAL A 146 -9.63 10.75 0.77
C VAL A 146 -9.55 9.62 1.79
N TYR A 147 -9.19 8.41 1.32
CA TYR A 147 -8.96 7.24 2.19
C TYR A 147 -7.59 6.63 1.94
N ALA A 148 -7.01 6.03 2.99
CA ALA A 148 -5.82 5.19 2.88
C ALA A 148 -6.01 3.85 3.59
N ILE A 149 -5.60 2.78 2.94
CA ILE A 149 -5.70 1.38 3.41
C ILE A 149 -4.34 0.73 3.27
N ALA A 150 -3.79 0.20 4.35
CA ALA A 150 -2.49 -0.46 4.33
C ALA A 150 -2.42 -1.62 5.33
N PRO A 151 -1.49 -2.58 5.16
CA PRO A 151 -1.21 -3.57 6.19
C PRO A 151 -0.64 -2.93 7.45
N SER A 152 0.18 -1.89 7.32
CA SER A 152 0.87 -1.24 8.42
C SER A 152 0.30 0.15 8.73
N ARG A 153 0.35 0.50 10.02
CA ARG A 153 -0.14 1.74 10.58
C ARG A 153 0.50 2.97 9.94
N GLU A 154 1.84 2.96 9.89
CA GLU A 154 2.61 4.09 9.39
C GLU A 154 2.35 4.37 7.91
N ILE A 155 2.25 3.34 7.07
CA ILE A 155 1.95 3.53 5.65
C ILE A 155 0.53 4.07 5.47
N ALA A 156 -0.46 3.55 6.21
CA ALA A 156 -1.83 4.04 6.15
C ALA A 156 -1.92 5.53 6.49
N VAL A 157 -1.36 5.93 7.65
CA VAL A 157 -1.46 7.30 8.18
C VAL A 157 -0.68 8.30 7.33
N LEU A 158 0.54 7.94 6.91
CA LEU A 158 1.38 8.84 6.09
C LEU A 158 0.86 8.98 4.65
N SER A 159 0.18 7.96 4.12
CA SER A 159 -0.50 8.04 2.81
C SER A 159 -1.81 8.83 2.88
N ALA A 160 -2.49 8.82 4.03
CA ALA A 160 -3.71 9.58 4.25
C ALA A 160 -3.44 11.10 4.42
N GLY A 161 -2.41 11.45 5.17
CA GLY A 161 -2.10 12.85 5.49
C GLY A 161 -2.98 13.40 6.62
N HIS A 162 -3.16 14.73 6.62
CA HIS A 162 -3.82 15.44 7.72
C HIS A 162 -5.34 15.56 7.57
N ALA A 163 -5.82 15.68 6.34
CA ALA A 163 -7.22 16.04 6.05
C ALA A 163 -8.06 14.86 5.49
N ALA A 164 -7.54 13.64 5.52
CA ALA A 164 -8.24 12.47 5.00
C ALA A 164 -9.52 12.15 5.81
N ASP A 165 -10.47 11.48 5.14
CA ASP A 165 -11.70 10.96 5.75
C ASP A 165 -11.43 9.65 6.52
N GLY A 166 -10.28 8.99 6.28
CA GLY A 166 -9.85 7.85 7.06
C GLY A 166 -8.54 7.23 6.63
N ALA A 167 -7.82 6.69 7.60
CA ALA A 167 -6.67 5.80 7.42
C ALA A 167 -6.95 4.51 8.19
N VAL A 168 -6.84 3.37 7.52
CA VAL A 168 -7.21 2.07 8.08
C VAL A 168 -6.07 1.07 7.88
N TRP A 169 -5.72 0.34 8.94
CA TRP A 169 -4.65 -0.67 8.92
C TRP A 169 -5.03 -1.92 9.71
N ILE A 170 -4.21 -2.96 9.59
CA ILE A 170 -4.40 -4.22 10.33
C ILE A 170 -3.61 -4.15 11.64
N ASP A 171 -4.29 -4.29 12.78
CA ASP A 171 -3.67 -4.35 14.11
C ASP A 171 -2.83 -5.62 14.29
N ASP A 172 -1.63 -5.47 14.85
CA ASP A 172 -0.67 -6.55 15.03
C ASP A 172 -1.08 -7.60 16.08
N GLN A 173 -1.94 -7.23 17.03
CA GLN A 173 -2.34 -8.09 18.14
C GLN A 173 -3.69 -8.74 17.90
N THR A 174 -4.65 -7.99 17.36
CA THR A 174 -6.02 -8.47 17.19
C THR A 174 -6.31 -8.99 15.78
N GLY A 175 -5.55 -8.52 14.76
CA GLY A 175 -5.81 -8.78 13.35
C GLY A 175 -7.04 -8.03 12.82
N ASN A 176 -7.62 -7.14 13.59
CA ASN A 176 -8.73 -6.33 13.16
C ASN A 176 -8.26 -5.16 12.29
N TRP A 177 -9.09 -4.76 11.36
CA TRP A 177 -9.01 -3.45 10.74
C TRP A 177 -9.29 -2.39 11.80
N CYS A 178 -8.39 -1.45 11.94
CA CYS A 178 -8.45 -0.40 12.94
C CYS A 178 -8.06 0.96 12.35
N SER A 179 -8.31 2.01 13.13
CA SER A 179 -8.03 3.40 12.78
C SER A 179 -7.68 4.20 14.04
N THR A 180 -7.71 5.50 13.97
CA THR A 180 -7.45 6.43 15.06
C THR A 180 -8.55 7.48 15.17
N SER A 181 -8.83 7.94 16.39
CA SER A 181 -9.77 9.03 16.63
C SER A 181 -9.36 10.35 15.96
N TYR A 182 -8.13 10.46 15.44
CA TYR A 182 -7.69 11.58 14.63
C TYR A 182 -8.56 11.76 13.38
N TYR A 183 -8.89 10.66 12.70
CA TYR A 183 -9.80 10.64 11.53
C TYR A 183 -11.26 10.36 11.93
N GLY A 184 -11.57 10.27 13.23
CA GLY A 184 -12.91 9.97 13.72
C GLY A 184 -13.12 8.50 14.08
N ASN A 185 -14.34 8.01 13.91
CA ASN A 185 -14.68 6.63 14.19
C ASN A 185 -14.12 5.68 13.11
N LEU A 186 -13.96 4.40 13.50
CA LEU A 186 -13.68 3.37 12.51
C LEU A 186 -14.78 3.38 11.43
N PRO A 187 -14.42 3.45 10.12
CA PRO A 187 -15.40 3.43 9.05
C PRO A 187 -16.32 2.20 9.12
N ALA A 188 -17.60 2.40 8.85
CA ALA A 188 -18.62 1.33 8.97
C ALA A 188 -18.27 0.09 8.12
N TRP A 189 -17.72 0.27 6.93
CA TRP A 189 -17.29 -0.84 6.06
C TRP A 189 -16.18 -1.68 6.71
N ALA A 190 -15.25 -1.07 7.45
CA ALA A 190 -14.18 -1.77 8.16
C ALA A 190 -14.72 -2.52 9.39
N ALA A 191 -15.66 -1.90 10.14
CA ALA A 191 -16.32 -2.55 11.26
C ALA A 191 -17.15 -3.78 10.82
N VAL A 192 -17.87 -3.67 9.71
CA VAL A 192 -18.60 -4.80 9.10
C VAL A 192 -17.63 -5.91 8.71
N ARG A 193 -16.50 -5.57 8.08
CA ARG A 193 -15.49 -6.56 7.70
C ARG A 193 -14.92 -7.31 8.90
N ASN A 194 -14.59 -6.61 9.99
CA ASN A 194 -14.15 -7.25 11.23
C ASN A 194 -15.19 -8.24 11.78
N SER A 195 -16.47 -7.91 11.70
CA SER A 195 -17.55 -8.70 12.28
C SER A 195 -17.89 -9.95 11.47
N TYR A 196 -17.90 -9.86 10.14
CA TYR A 196 -18.36 -10.95 9.27
C TYR A 196 -17.25 -11.75 8.61
N ASN A 197 -16.13 -11.12 8.28
CA ASN A 197 -14.99 -11.72 7.58
C ASN A 197 -13.65 -11.33 8.22
N GLY A 198 -13.59 -11.23 9.54
CA GLY A 198 -12.38 -10.83 10.25
C GLY A 198 -11.21 -11.79 10.00
N ILE A 199 -10.02 -11.25 9.87
CA ILE A 199 -8.77 -11.98 9.60
C ILE A 199 -8.58 -13.11 10.63
N ALA A 200 -8.88 -12.86 11.91
CA ALA A 200 -8.79 -13.86 12.97
C ALA A 200 -9.65 -15.10 12.71
N ALA A 201 -10.83 -14.94 12.09
CA ALA A 201 -11.71 -16.06 11.75
C ALA A 201 -11.19 -16.81 10.50
N GLN A 202 -10.69 -16.09 9.51
CA GLN A 202 -10.12 -16.68 8.29
C GLN A 202 -8.89 -17.53 8.63
N LEU A 203 -7.94 -17.03 9.41
CA LEU A 203 -6.68 -17.70 9.75
C LEU A 203 -6.85 -18.96 10.63
N LYS A 204 -8.03 -19.21 11.21
CA LYS A 204 -8.31 -20.48 11.88
C LYS A 204 -8.35 -21.68 10.93
N HIS A 205 -8.75 -21.45 9.70
CA HIS A 205 -9.01 -22.48 8.70
C HIS A 205 -8.12 -22.38 7.47
N GLU A 206 -7.61 -21.18 7.18
CA GLU A 206 -6.79 -20.91 6.02
C GLU A 206 -5.32 -21.19 6.29
N LYS A 207 -4.68 -21.81 5.29
CA LYS A 207 -3.22 -21.97 5.23
C LYS A 207 -2.73 -21.31 3.97
N TRP A 208 -1.62 -20.63 4.08
CA TRP A 208 -0.96 -20.11 2.89
C TRP A 208 -0.19 -21.22 2.19
N GLN A 209 -0.59 -21.51 0.97
CA GLN A 209 -0.02 -22.51 0.08
C GLN A 209 0.16 -21.87 -1.30
N PRO A 210 1.02 -22.43 -2.17
CA PRO A 210 1.18 -21.93 -3.53
C PRO A 210 -0.15 -21.84 -4.26
N THR A 211 -0.33 -20.76 -5.03
CA THR A 211 -1.55 -20.51 -5.82
C THR A 211 -1.77 -21.53 -6.92
N SER A 212 -0.66 -22.10 -7.45
CA SER A 212 -0.71 -23.11 -8.50
C SER A 212 0.50 -24.04 -8.43
N GLU A 213 0.42 -25.17 -9.14
CA GLU A 213 1.55 -26.10 -9.26
C GLU A 213 2.78 -25.47 -9.94
N LEU A 214 2.60 -24.48 -10.80
CA LEU A 214 3.71 -23.76 -11.43
C LEU A 214 4.49 -22.95 -10.38
N VAL A 215 3.82 -22.33 -9.44
CA VAL A 215 4.43 -21.66 -8.31
C VAL A 215 5.04 -22.66 -7.33
N GLY A 216 4.41 -23.82 -7.15
CA GLY A 216 4.91 -24.91 -6.29
C GLY A 216 6.12 -25.66 -6.85
N ASN A 217 6.26 -25.75 -8.14
CA ASN A 217 7.34 -26.41 -8.85
C ASN A 217 8.56 -25.52 -9.11
N PHE A 218 8.84 -24.62 -8.24
CA PHE A 218 9.95 -23.68 -8.34
C PHE A 218 11.34 -24.34 -8.45
N SER A 219 11.45 -25.60 -8.12
CA SER A 219 12.66 -26.41 -8.33
C SER A 219 13.07 -26.52 -9.80
N TYR A 220 12.14 -26.35 -10.74
CA TYR A 220 12.46 -26.26 -12.16
C TYR A 220 13.36 -25.06 -12.47
N TYR A 221 13.28 -24.02 -11.67
CA TYR A 221 14.02 -22.78 -11.85
C TYR A 221 15.22 -22.62 -10.90
N LEU A 222 15.26 -23.29 -9.76
CA LEU A 222 16.23 -23.04 -8.70
C LEU A 222 17.31 -24.09 -8.51
N SER A 223 17.48 -25.04 -9.42
CA SER A 223 18.46 -26.13 -9.31
C SER A 223 17.96 -27.46 -8.70
N GLY A 224 17.51 -28.34 -9.56
CA GLY A 224 17.86 -29.77 -9.44
C GLY A 224 17.18 -30.59 -8.36
N GLY A 225 16.12 -30.17 -7.70
CA GLY A 225 15.42 -31.04 -6.77
C GLY A 225 13.97 -30.59 -6.53
N MET A 226 12.99 -31.52 -6.62
CA MET A 226 11.60 -31.19 -6.26
C MET A 226 11.52 -30.81 -4.79
N LYS A 227 11.40 -29.52 -4.49
CA LYS A 227 11.07 -29.05 -3.15
C LYS A 227 9.57 -29.27 -2.89
N LYS A 228 9.23 -29.71 -1.69
CA LYS A 228 7.82 -29.78 -1.29
C LYS A 228 7.20 -28.38 -1.33
N PRO A 229 5.98 -28.22 -1.81
CA PRO A 229 5.26 -26.96 -1.69
C PRO A 229 5.23 -26.46 -0.26
N PHE A 230 5.38 -25.17 -0.06
CA PHE A 230 5.25 -24.60 1.28
C PHE A 230 3.81 -24.66 1.77
N SER A 231 3.64 -24.69 3.09
CA SER A 231 2.33 -24.62 3.74
C SER A 231 2.47 -23.96 5.10
N HIS A 232 2.00 -22.73 5.23
CA HIS A 232 2.08 -21.95 6.46
C HIS A 232 0.71 -21.81 7.11
N ALA A 233 0.62 -22.15 8.39
CA ALA A 233 -0.52 -21.85 9.26
C ALA A 233 -0.11 -20.74 10.23
N PHE A 234 -0.91 -19.69 10.32
CA PHE A 234 -0.63 -18.55 11.18
C PHE A 234 -1.10 -18.81 12.61
N LYS A 235 -0.16 -19.01 13.52
CA LYS A 235 -0.41 -19.40 14.92
C LYS A 235 0.48 -18.61 15.87
N GLY A 236 0.07 -18.59 17.16
CA GLY A 236 0.82 -17.88 18.20
C GLY A 236 0.59 -16.37 18.19
N ASP A 237 1.39 -15.66 18.97
CA ASP A 237 1.19 -14.23 19.24
C ASP A 237 1.54 -13.36 18.04
N ASN A 238 2.48 -13.77 17.20
CA ASN A 238 2.92 -13.03 16.01
C ASN A 238 2.12 -13.37 14.74
N ARG A 239 1.01 -14.14 14.83
CA ARG A 239 0.28 -14.64 13.66
C ARG A 239 -0.16 -13.55 12.68
N TYR A 240 -0.55 -12.38 13.17
CA TYR A 240 -1.00 -11.28 12.32
C TYR A 240 0.17 -10.51 11.70
N VAL A 241 1.28 -10.37 12.43
CA VAL A 241 2.54 -9.82 11.89
C VAL A 241 3.06 -10.74 10.76
N GLU A 242 3.04 -12.05 10.97
CA GLU A 242 3.40 -13.04 9.95
C GLU A 242 2.45 -12.99 8.75
N PHE A 243 1.13 -12.89 8.99
CA PHE A 243 0.13 -12.74 7.94
C PHE A 243 0.39 -11.49 7.07
N LYS A 244 0.74 -10.37 7.67
CA LYS A 244 1.03 -9.11 6.94
C LYS A 244 2.25 -9.21 6.03
N THR A 245 3.12 -10.20 6.23
CA THR A 245 4.28 -10.48 5.36
C THR A 245 4.05 -11.66 4.41
N SER A 246 2.82 -12.16 4.29
CA SER A 246 2.45 -13.25 3.38
C SER A 246 1.74 -12.73 2.14
N GLY A 247 1.71 -13.54 1.07
CA GLY A 247 0.95 -13.21 -0.14
C GLY A 247 -0.57 -13.09 0.10
N LEU A 248 -1.10 -13.69 1.18
CA LEU A 248 -2.52 -13.61 1.53
C LEU A 248 -2.95 -12.19 1.92
N VAL A 249 -2.05 -11.37 2.46
CA VAL A 249 -2.40 -10.00 2.85
C VAL A 249 -2.89 -9.17 1.66
N ASN A 250 -2.35 -9.42 0.47
CA ASN A 250 -2.73 -8.66 -0.73
C ASN A 250 -4.19 -8.88 -1.12
N GLN A 251 -4.70 -10.10 -0.95
CA GLN A 251 -6.12 -10.40 -1.16
C GLN A 251 -7.00 -9.70 -0.11
N GLU A 252 -6.56 -9.68 1.14
CA GLU A 252 -7.26 -9.00 2.23
C GLU A 252 -7.32 -7.48 2.02
N ILE A 253 -6.21 -6.87 1.60
CA ILE A 253 -6.14 -5.44 1.24
C ILE A 253 -7.11 -5.12 0.10
N THR A 254 -7.11 -5.93 -0.97
CA THR A 254 -8.07 -5.74 -2.08
C THR A 254 -9.51 -5.84 -1.61
N ALA A 255 -9.81 -6.82 -0.76
CA ALA A 255 -11.15 -6.98 -0.22
C ALA A 255 -11.58 -5.79 0.67
N ALA A 256 -10.66 -5.23 1.46
CA ALA A 256 -10.90 -4.01 2.25
C ALA A 256 -11.08 -2.78 1.34
N ALA A 257 -10.27 -2.64 0.29
CA ALA A 257 -10.40 -1.54 -0.68
C ALA A 257 -11.75 -1.60 -1.41
N LYS A 258 -12.19 -2.80 -1.82
CA LYS A 258 -13.53 -2.99 -2.42
C LYS A 258 -14.65 -2.61 -1.43
N ALA A 259 -14.55 -3.03 -0.17
CA ALA A 259 -15.51 -2.67 0.85
C ALA A 259 -15.54 -1.14 1.11
N CYS A 260 -14.39 -0.47 1.04
CA CYS A 260 -14.29 0.99 1.10
C CYS A 260 -15.00 1.66 -0.08
N ILE A 261 -14.71 1.22 -1.31
CA ILE A 261 -15.31 1.74 -2.55
C ILE A 261 -16.84 1.56 -2.53
N ASP A 262 -17.33 0.41 -2.09
CA ASP A 262 -18.76 0.10 -2.04
C ASP A 262 -19.46 0.80 -0.87
N GLY A 263 -18.79 0.94 0.26
CA GLY A 263 -19.30 1.50 1.50
C GLY A 263 -19.20 3.02 1.63
N THR A 264 -18.63 3.70 0.63
CA THR A 264 -18.44 5.15 0.62
C THR A 264 -18.93 5.77 -0.69
N MET A 265 -18.87 7.10 -0.75
CA MET A 265 -19.20 7.86 -1.97
C MET A 265 -17.99 8.13 -2.87
N LEU A 266 -16.87 7.40 -2.68
CA LEU A 266 -15.68 7.52 -3.53
C LEU A 266 -16.02 7.42 -5.01
N GLY A 267 -15.65 8.45 -5.78
CA GLY A 267 -15.85 8.53 -7.22
C GLY A 267 -17.32 8.68 -7.66
N ALA A 268 -18.25 8.95 -6.74
CA ALA A 268 -19.68 9.00 -7.07
C ALA A 268 -20.09 10.26 -7.84
N ASP A 269 -19.37 11.35 -7.67
CA ASP A 269 -19.66 12.62 -8.35
C ASP A 269 -18.58 13.03 -9.36
N ALA A 270 -18.51 14.32 -9.71
CA ALA A 270 -17.54 14.87 -10.65
C ALA A 270 -16.28 15.43 -9.97
N ILE A 271 -16.25 15.44 -8.63
CA ILE A 271 -15.11 15.90 -7.84
C ILE A 271 -14.11 14.74 -7.75
N THR A 272 -12.85 15.03 -8.00
CA THR A 272 -11.81 14.00 -7.91
C THR A 272 -11.61 13.56 -6.46
N ASP A 273 -11.73 12.28 -6.21
CA ASP A 273 -11.43 11.62 -4.94
C ASP A 273 -10.12 10.86 -4.98
N GLN A 274 -9.58 10.47 -3.83
CA GLN A 274 -8.34 9.71 -3.72
C GLN A 274 -8.49 8.49 -2.81
N LEU A 275 -8.03 7.35 -3.31
CA LEU A 275 -7.86 6.13 -2.53
C LEU A 275 -6.39 5.68 -2.58
N SER A 276 -5.70 5.68 -1.45
CA SER A 276 -4.35 5.11 -1.34
C SER A 276 -4.45 3.68 -0.81
N VAL A 277 -3.89 2.72 -1.54
CA VAL A 277 -3.91 1.29 -1.18
C VAL A 277 -2.49 0.76 -1.15
N ALA A 278 -2.05 0.25 -0.02
CA ALA A 278 -0.72 -0.34 0.09
C ALA A 278 -0.77 -1.85 0.12
N PHE A 279 0.06 -2.48 -0.71
CA PHE A 279 0.27 -3.92 -0.81
C PHE A 279 1.66 -4.31 -0.30
N TYR A 280 1.92 -5.60 -0.20
CA TYR A 280 3.20 -6.15 0.23
C TYR A 280 3.77 -7.10 -0.83
N ALA A 281 5.06 -6.90 -1.15
CA ALA A 281 5.81 -7.73 -2.11
C ALA A 281 7.17 -8.22 -1.55
N GLY A 282 7.35 -8.11 -0.23
CA GLY A 282 8.60 -8.51 0.43
C GLY A 282 8.65 -10.00 0.78
N ARG A 283 9.75 -10.37 1.44
CA ARG A 283 9.99 -11.73 1.94
C ARG A 283 9.11 -12.07 3.12
N PHE A 284 8.63 -13.31 3.16
CA PHE A 284 7.88 -13.83 4.31
C PHE A 284 8.70 -13.73 5.60
N LYS A 285 8.13 -13.16 6.64
CA LYS A 285 8.79 -12.90 7.93
C LYS A 285 10.08 -12.08 7.81
N HIS A 286 10.24 -11.32 6.72
CA HIS A 286 11.48 -10.59 6.40
C HIS A 286 12.74 -11.47 6.39
N GLN A 287 12.58 -12.78 6.11
CA GLN A 287 13.70 -13.73 6.09
C GLN A 287 14.51 -13.59 4.80
N GLN A 288 15.81 -13.44 4.94
CA GLN A 288 16.75 -13.41 3.81
C GLN A 288 17.09 -14.82 3.28
N GLY A 289 17.55 -14.89 2.04
CA GLY A 289 18.06 -16.11 1.45
C GLY A 289 17.06 -16.93 0.62
N GLU A 290 17.48 -18.09 0.15
CA GLU A 290 16.70 -18.93 -0.79
C GLU A 290 15.50 -19.65 -0.14
N SER A 291 15.46 -19.73 1.18
CA SER A 291 14.46 -20.53 1.91
C SER A 291 13.03 -20.07 1.72
N THR A 292 12.82 -18.79 1.35
CA THR A 292 11.49 -18.16 1.17
C THR A 292 11.21 -17.68 -0.25
N LEU A 293 11.95 -18.19 -1.25
CA LEU A 293 11.76 -17.76 -2.65
C LEU A 293 10.44 -18.25 -3.26
N MET A 294 9.95 -19.42 -2.83
CA MET A 294 8.64 -19.92 -3.28
C MET A 294 7.50 -19.04 -2.76
N GLU A 295 7.58 -18.67 -1.50
CA GLU A 295 6.65 -17.73 -0.87
C GLU A 295 6.69 -16.37 -1.56
N LEU A 296 7.89 -15.88 -1.88
CA LEU A 296 8.06 -14.61 -2.59
C LEU A 296 7.40 -14.66 -3.96
N GLN A 297 7.64 -15.70 -4.74
CA GLN A 297 7.00 -15.86 -6.05
C GLN A 297 5.48 -15.92 -5.94
N ASP A 298 4.94 -16.68 -4.98
CA ASP A 298 3.49 -16.74 -4.74
C ASP A 298 2.93 -15.38 -4.31
N THR A 299 3.70 -14.61 -3.52
CA THR A 299 3.33 -13.25 -3.12
C THR A 299 3.15 -12.35 -4.33
N TYR A 300 4.07 -12.40 -5.31
CA TYR A 300 3.96 -11.61 -6.54
C TYR A 300 2.81 -12.06 -7.45
N VAL A 301 2.56 -13.36 -7.57
CA VAL A 301 1.42 -13.88 -8.33
C VAL A 301 0.08 -13.48 -7.68
N ARG A 302 -0.02 -13.55 -6.34
CA ARG A 302 -1.21 -13.09 -5.62
C ARG A 302 -1.40 -11.58 -5.71
N LEU A 303 -0.30 -10.83 -5.70
CA LEU A 303 -0.34 -9.38 -5.89
C LEU A 303 -0.86 -9.02 -7.28
N ASP A 304 -0.43 -9.73 -8.32
CA ASP A 304 -0.96 -9.54 -9.68
C ASP A 304 -2.48 -9.75 -9.74
N HIS A 305 -2.98 -10.83 -9.12
CA HIS A 305 -4.42 -11.07 -9.02
C HIS A 305 -5.14 -10.00 -8.20
N ALA A 306 -4.54 -9.57 -7.09
CA ALA A 306 -5.10 -8.53 -6.23
C ALA A 306 -5.21 -7.18 -6.95
N LEU A 307 -4.20 -6.83 -7.75
CA LEU A 307 -4.23 -5.64 -8.60
C LEU A 307 -5.30 -5.72 -9.69
N ALA A 308 -5.43 -6.87 -10.37
CA ALA A 308 -6.48 -7.09 -11.37
C ALA A 308 -7.88 -6.90 -10.77
N ASP A 309 -8.12 -7.48 -9.59
CA ASP A 309 -9.38 -7.36 -8.87
C ASP A 309 -9.67 -5.94 -8.41
N LEU A 310 -8.66 -5.21 -7.92
CA LEU A 310 -8.79 -3.80 -7.52
C LEU A 310 -9.13 -2.92 -8.72
N ILE A 311 -8.39 -3.04 -9.82
CA ILE A 311 -8.61 -2.28 -11.06
C ILE A 311 -10.04 -2.50 -11.55
N LYS A 312 -10.46 -3.76 -11.65
CA LYS A 312 -11.82 -4.12 -12.06
C LYS A 312 -12.90 -3.51 -11.15
N ALA A 313 -12.70 -3.53 -9.83
CA ALA A 313 -13.67 -2.97 -8.89
C ALA A 313 -13.78 -1.45 -9.02
N VAL A 314 -12.66 -0.75 -9.16
CA VAL A 314 -12.61 0.71 -9.37
C VAL A 314 -13.31 1.08 -10.68
N GLU A 315 -12.96 0.41 -11.77
CA GLU A 315 -13.56 0.69 -13.08
C GLU A 315 -15.06 0.38 -13.13
N HIS A 316 -15.49 -0.65 -12.42
CA HIS A 316 -16.93 -0.94 -12.27
C HIS A 316 -17.65 0.21 -11.55
N LYS A 317 -17.01 0.82 -10.54
CA LYS A 317 -17.60 1.92 -9.74
C LYS A 317 -17.68 3.23 -10.52
N VAL A 318 -16.56 3.64 -11.15
CA VAL A 318 -16.43 4.99 -11.73
C VAL A 318 -16.41 5.01 -13.26
N GLY A 319 -16.21 3.88 -13.90
CA GLY A 319 -15.93 3.73 -15.33
C GLY A 319 -14.43 3.88 -15.64
N GLU A 320 -13.94 3.10 -16.59
CA GLU A 320 -12.51 3.03 -16.97
C GLU A 320 -11.88 4.41 -17.24
N LYS A 321 -12.56 5.27 -17.97
CA LYS A 321 -12.06 6.61 -18.35
C LYS A 321 -12.03 7.61 -17.19
N ASN A 322 -12.64 7.28 -16.08
CA ASN A 322 -12.75 8.15 -14.91
C ASN A 322 -11.84 7.70 -13.75
N ALA A 323 -11.06 6.63 -13.95
CA ALA A 323 -10.08 6.13 -12.99
C ALA A 323 -8.65 6.46 -13.44
N LEU A 324 -7.80 6.87 -12.50
CA LEU A 324 -6.36 6.99 -12.68
C LEU A 324 -5.66 6.11 -11.66
N PHE A 325 -4.84 5.18 -12.13
CA PHE A 325 -4.02 4.34 -11.28
C PHE A 325 -2.58 4.80 -11.30
N VAL A 326 -1.96 4.94 -10.13
CA VAL A 326 -0.55 5.27 -9.96
C VAL A 326 0.09 4.20 -9.10
N LEU A 327 0.95 3.35 -9.67
CA LEU A 327 1.64 2.30 -8.94
C LEU A 327 3.09 2.71 -8.69
N THR A 328 3.53 2.59 -7.43
CA THR A 328 4.89 2.90 -6.98
C THR A 328 5.38 1.87 -5.98
N SER A 329 6.71 1.68 -5.91
CA SER A 329 7.37 0.91 -4.85
C SER A 329 7.76 1.81 -3.69
N THR A 330 7.77 1.28 -2.46
CA THR A 330 8.41 1.95 -1.30
C THR A 330 9.93 1.70 -1.24
N GLY A 331 10.51 1.05 -2.24
CA GLY A 331 11.86 0.50 -2.20
C GLY A 331 11.88 -0.88 -1.54
N TYR A 332 13.04 -1.44 -1.39
CA TYR A 332 13.23 -2.80 -0.84
C TYR A 332 14.50 -2.90 0.00
N THR A 333 14.49 -3.84 0.94
CA THR A 333 15.62 -4.14 1.83
C THR A 333 16.27 -5.50 1.53
N ASP A 334 15.71 -6.26 0.59
CA ASP A 334 16.26 -7.55 0.17
C ASP A 334 17.47 -7.33 -0.72
N GLU A 335 18.66 -7.64 -0.22
CA GLU A 335 19.94 -7.51 -0.94
C GLU A 335 20.32 -8.77 -1.74
N ALA A 336 19.48 -9.81 -1.74
CA ALA A 336 19.79 -11.04 -2.45
C ALA A 336 19.93 -10.78 -3.95
N ASN A 337 21.12 -11.01 -4.48
CA ASN A 337 21.36 -11.05 -5.92
C ASN A 337 20.79 -12.34 -6.49
N ILE A 338 19.70 -12.22 -7.23
CA ILE A 338 19.14 -13.33 -7.98
C ILE A 338 19.75 -13.32 -9.39
N ASP A 339 20.30 -14.44 -9.79
CA ASP A 339 20.71 -14.65 -11.18
C ASP A 339 19.46 -14.81 -12.06
N LEU A 340 18.98 -13.69 -12.59
CA LEU A 340 17.76 -13.64 -13.41
C LEU A 340 17.87 -14.46 -14.69
N THR A 341 19.08 -14.83 -15.13
CA THR A 341 19.24 -15.68 -16.31
C THR A 341 18.66 -17.07 -16.12
N LYS A 342 18.55 -17.52 -14.86
CA LYS A 342 17.93 -18.81 -14.49
C LYS A 342 16.41 -18.80 -14.54
N TYR A 343 15.78 -17.62 -14.66
CA TYR A 343 14.31 -17.43 -14.60
C TYR A 343 13.72 -17.01 -15.96
N ARG A 344 14.54 -16.75 -16.95
CA ARG A 344 14.06 -16.46 -18.31
C ARG A 344 13.66 -17.78 -18.98
N ILE A 345 12.39 -17.92 -19.26
CA ILE A 345 11.82 -18.99 -20.09
C ILE A 345 11.98 -18.60 -21.55
#